data_028badb2fc4e5aaa17a357dfa4fdf371
#
_entry.id   028badb2fc4e5aaa17a357dfa4fdf371
#
_cell.length_a   1.000
_cell.length_b   1.000
_cell.length_c   1.000
_cell.angle_alpha   90.00
_cell.angle_beta   90.00
_cell.angle_gamma   90.00
#
_symmetry.space_group_name_H-M   'P 1'
#
loop_
_entity.id
_entity.type
_entity.pdbx_description
1 polymer ?
#
loop_
_entity_poly.entity_id
_entity_poly.type
_entity_poly.pdbx_seq_one_letter_code
_entity_poly.pdbx_strand_id
1 'polypeptide(L)'
;DTLKIDYSKRETWDIMLEIALFWASLGVDGFRCDMVELVPQEFLKWLINSVKKTYPSFIFIGEAYEKSNYYKFIRELGFDYLYDKSGFYDIVRDVICGGRSARELSYNWQELGGLQGNMLNFLENHDEQRIASSAFAGSPQKAYAALTFGALFNNASFMLYAGQELGESAENGADGRTSIFDS
;
A
#
# COMPACT_ATOMS: atom_id res chain seq x y z
N ASP A 1 2.17 -15.29 17.11
CA ASP A 1 2.37 -16.35 16.10
C ASP A 1 1.12 -16.48 15.25
N THR A 2 1.27 -16.45 13.94
CA THR A 2 0.18 -16.63 12.98
C THR A 2 0.23 -18.03 12.39
N LEU A 3 -0.94 -18.62 12.14
CA LEU A 3 -1.05 -19.87 11.40
C LEU A 3 -1.10 -19.58 9.90
N LYS A 4 -0.24 -20.26 9.15
CA LYS A 4 -0.25 -20.15 7.69
C LYS A 4 -1.48 -20.87 7.12
N ILE A 5 -2.23 -20.19 6.27
CA ILE A 5 -3.37 -20.78 5.56
C ILE A 5 -2.86 -21.83 4.56
N ASP A 6 -3.50 -22.99 4.53
CA ASP A 6 -3.19 -24.06 3.57
C ASP A 6 -3.98 -23.88 2.26
N TYR A 7 -3.32 -23.27 1.27
CA TYR A 7 -3.88 -23.03 -0.06
C TYR A 7 -3.84 -24.27 -0.99
N SER A 8 -3.28 -25.40 -0.55
CA SER A 8 -3.30 -26.64 -1.35
C SER A 8 -4.70 -27.26 -1.42
N LYS A 9 -5.58 -26.90 -0.50
CA LYS A 9 -6.96 -27.37 -0.42
C LYS A 9 -7.92 -26.46 -1.16
N ARG A 10 -8.72 -27.01 -2.06
CA ARG A 10 -9.70 -26.25 -2.83
C ARG A 10 -10.78 -25.63 -1.94
N GLU A 11 -11.18 -26.33 -0.88
CA GLU A 11 -12.14 -25.80 0.09
C GLU A 11 -11.69 -24.48 0.72
N THR A 12 -10.40 -24.30 0.95
CA THR A 12 -9.85 -23.03 1.43
C THR A 12 -10.14 -21.89 0.46
N TRP A 13 -9.97 -22.14 -0.83
CA TRP A 13 -10.25 -21.13 -1.86
C TRP A 13 -11.74 -20.76 -1.88
N ASP A 14 -12.60 -21.75 -1.83
CA ASP A 14 -14.05 -21.55 -1.89
C ASP A 14 -14.55 -20.76 -0.66
N ILE A 15 -14.08 -21.10 0.54
CA ILE A 15 -14.38 -20.35 1.76
C ILE A 15 -13.88 -18.88 1.67
N MET A 16 -12.66 -18.66 1.19
CA MET A 16 -12.13 -17.31 1.03
C MET A 16 -12.94 -16.48 0.02
N LEU A 17 -13.42 -17.12 -1.05
CA LEU A 17 -14.32 -16.45 -2.00
C LEU A 17 -15.67 -16.12 -1.37
N GLU A 18 -16.26 -17.02 -0.59
CA GLU A 18 -17.53 -16.78 0.12
C GLU A 18 -17.39 -15.57 1.06
N ILE A 19 -16.28 -15.50 1.82
CA ILE A 19 -15.99 -14.35 2.70
C ILE A 19 -15.88 -13.05 1.89
N ALA A 20 -15.15 -13.08 0.77
CA ALA A 20 -14.98 -11.89 -0.07
C ALA A 20 -16.32 -11.44 -0.68
N LEU A 21 -17.12 -12.35 -1.19
CA LEU A 21 -18.45 -12.05 -1.74
C LEU A 21 -19.43 -11.56 -0.66
N PHE A 22 -19.35 -12.11 0.55
CA PHE A 22 -20.15 -11.63 1.68
C PHE A 22 -19.91 -10.15 1.95
N TRP A 23 -18.66 -9.73 2.11
CA TRP A 23 -18.34 -8.33 2.34
C TRP A 23 -18.70 -7.43 1.16
N ALA A 24 -18.43 -7.88 -0.07
CA ALA A 24 -18.84 -7.16 -1.27
C ALA A 24 -20.37 -6.96 -1.33
N SER A 25 -21.16 -7.96 -0.89
CA SER A 25 -22.62 -7.86 -0.84
C SER A 25 -23.15 -6.84 0.17
N LEU A 26 -22.33 -6.51 1.18
CA LEU A 26 -22.64 -5.47 2.17
C LEU A 26 -22.27 -4.05 1.70
N GLY A 27 -21.77 -3.92 0.47
CA GLY A 27 -21.41 -2.61 -0.10
C GLY A 27 -19.99 -2.13 0.18
N VAL A 28 -19.09 -3.03 0.56
CA VAL A 28 -17.65 -2.73 0.61
C VAL A 28 -17.12 -2.59 -0.81
N ASP A 29 -16.39 -1.50 -1.10
CA ASP A 29 -15.92 -1.17 -2.45
C ASP A 29 -14.65 -1.93 -2.86
N GLY A 30 -13.91 -2.50 -1.89
CA GLY A 30 -12.67 -3.20 -2.18
C GLY A 30 -11.96 -3.74 -0.95
N PHE A 31 -10.82 -4.40 -1.18
CA PHE A 31 -9.95 -4.91 -0.13
C PHE A 31 -8.52 -4.40 -0.28
N ARG A 32 -7.90 -4.05 0.84
CA ARG A 32 -6.45 -4.02 0.98
C ARG A 32 -5.99 -5.41 1.38
N CYS A 33 -5.14 -6.00 0.58
CA CYS A 33 -4.59 -7.33 0.79
C CYS A 33 -3.18 -7.23 1.36
N ASP A 34 -3.02 -7.79 2.55
CA ASP A 34 -1.77 -7.79 3.30
C ASP A 34 -0.75 -8.75 2.68
N MET A 35 0.51 -8.34 2.61
CA MET A 35 1.66 -9.18 2.26
C MET A 35 1.40 -10.14 1.10
N VAL A 36 0.86 -9.64 -0.02
CA VAL A 36 0.39 -10.46 -1.15
C VAL A 36 1.47 -11.34 -1.77
N GLU A 37 2.73 -11.00 -1.57
CA GLU A 37 3.87 -11.80 -2.06
C GLU A 37 4.02 -13.14 -1.32
N LEU A 38 3.43 -13.27 -0.14
CA LEU A 38 3.41 -14.52 0.65
C LEU A 38 2.23 -15.44 0.30
N VAL A 39 1.33 -14.98 -0.56
CA VAL A 39 0.11 -15.71 -0.96
C VAL A 39 0.32 -16.33 -2.35
N PRO A 40 -0.14 -17.58 -2.60
CA PRO A 40 -0.02 -18.19 -3.92
C PRO A 40 -0.68 -17.35 -5.01
N GLN A 41 0.08 -17.06 -6.06
CA GLN A 41 -0.35 -16.16 -7.13
C GLN A 41 -1.57 -16.70 -7.90
N GLU A 42 -1.64 -18.00 -8.07
CA GLU A 42 -2.78 -18.67 -8.72
C GLU A 42 -4.07 -18.45 -7.92
N PHE A 43 -3.99 -18.52 -6.59
CA PHE A 43 -5.12 -18.23 -5.72
C PHE A 43 -5.54 -16.75 -5.83
N LEU A 44 -4.60 -15.81 -5.74
CA LEU A 44 -4.89 -14.38 -5.87
C LEU A 44 -5.59 -14.07 -7.19
N LYS A 45 -5.02 -14.53 -8.30
CA LYS A 45 -5.61 -14.34 -9.63
C LYS A 45 -7.02 -14.90 -9.72
N TRP A 46 -7.23 -16.12 -9.21
CA TRP A 46 -8.53 -16.77 -9.21
C TRP A 46 -9.54 -16.00 -8.34
N LEU A 47 -9.15 -15.59 -7.12
CA LEU A 47 -10.02 -14.86 -6.19
C LEU A 47 -10.45 -13.52 -6.80
N ILE A 48 -9.49 -12.71 -7.27
CA ILE A 48 -9.74 -11.41 -7.88
C ILE A 48 -10.72 -11.54 -9.06
N ASN A 49 -10.45 -12.47 -9.98
CA ASN A 49 -11.32 -12.71 -11.12
C ASN A 49 -12.72 -13.19 -10.72
N SER A 50 -12.81 -14.04 -9.71
CA SER A 50 -14.10 -14.56 -9.22
C SER A 50 -14.94 -13.47 -8.58
N VAL A 51 -14.36 -12.60 -7.77
CA VAL A 51 -15.06 -11.46 -7.17
C VAL A 51 -15.48 -10.46 -8.24
N LYS A 52 -14.56 -10.07 -9.14
CA LYS A 52 -14.84 -9.09 -10.20
C LYS A 52 -15.85 -9.58 -11.24
N LYS A 53 -16.07 -10.90 -11.36
CA LYS A 53 -17.13 -11.45 -12.19
C LYS A 53 -18.52 -11.07 -11.69
N THR A 54 -18.70 -10.96 -10.37
CA THR A 54 -19.98 -10.58 -9.73
C THR A 54 -20.03 -9.09 -9.44
N TYR A 55 -18.89 -8.51 -9.04
CA TYR A 55 -18.72 -7.10 -8.69
C TYR A 55 -17.61 -6.47 -9.56
N PRO A 56 -17.88 -6.07 -10.81
CA PRO A 56 -16.84 -5.62 -11.76
C PRO A 56 -16.04 -4.40 -11.32
N SER A 57 -16.63 -3.53 -10.49
CA SER A 57 -15.98 -2.32 -9.96
C SER A 57 -15.25 -2.53 -8.63
N PHE A 58 -15.22 -3.77 -8.11
CA PHE A 58 -14.56 -4.05 -6.85
C PHE A 58 -13.05 -3.88 -6.94
N ILE A 59 -12.45 -3.14 -6.00
CA ILE A 59 -11.05 -2.74 -6.02
C ILE A 59 -10.19 -3.67 -5.16
N PHE A 60 -9.05 -4.10 -5.69
CA PHE A 60 -8.03 -4.82 -4.94
C PHE A 60 -6.76 -4.00 -4.86
N ILE A 61 -6.32 -3.69 -3.63
CA ILE A 61 -5.08 -2.99 -3.32
C ILE A 61 -4.13 -4.00 -2.69
N GLY A 62 -2.96 -4.22 -3.29
CA GLY A 62 -1.98 -5.17 -2.79
C GLY A 62 -0.84 -4.47 -2.04
N GLU A 63 -0.41 -5.06 -0.94
CA GLU A 63 0.84 -4.71 -0.29
C GLU A 63 1.95 -5.61 -0.85
N ALA A 64 2.82 -5.04 -1.69
CA ALA A 64 3.96 -5.71 -2.28
C ALA A 64 5.21 -4.85 -2.16
N TYR A 65 6.35 -5.44 -1.81
CA TYR A 65 7.60 -4.73 -1.57
C TYR A 65 8.63 -4.94 -2.68
N GLU A 66 8.55 -6.05 -3.40
CA GLU A 66 9.48 -6.36 -4.48
C GLU A 66 9.01 -5.71 -5.80
N LYS A 67 9.67 -4.64 -6.21
CA LYS A 67 9.32 -3.85 -7.41
C LYS A 67 9.29 -4.69 -8.69
N SER A 68 10.13 -5.71 -8.79
CA SER A 68 10.15 -6.62 -9.94
C SER A 68 8.83 -7.39 -10.13
N ASN A 69 8.03 -7.51 -9.08
CA ASN A 69 6.73 -8.17 -9.10
C ASN A 69 5.56 -7.22 -9.48
N TYR A 70 5.75 -5.90 -9.46
CA TYR A 70 4.65 -4.94 -9.66
C TYR A 70 3.90 -5.16 -10.96
N TYR A 71 4.63 -5.34 -12.08
CA TYR A 71 4.00 -5.61 -13.37
C TYR A 71 3.09 -6.84 -13.30
N LYS A 72 3.58 -7.92 -12.72
CA LYS A 72 2.85 -9.18 -12.60
C LYS A 72 1.58 -9.03 -11.76
N PHE A 73 1.69 -8.41 -10.58
CA PHE A 73 0.53 -8.21 -9.71
C PHE A 73 -0.55 -7.36 -10.38
N ILE A 74 -0.18 -6.29 -11.07
CA ILE A 74 -1.14 -5.42 -11.75
C ILE A 74 -1.67 -6.06 -13.03
N ARG A 75 -0.80 -6.49 -13.95
CA ARG A 75 -1.21 -6.87 -15.31
C ARG A 75 -1.64 -8.33 -15.46
N GLU A 76 -1.13 -9.21 -14.61
CA GLU A 76 -1.41 -10.64 -14.76
C GLU A 76 -2.33 -11.18 -13.67
N LEU A 77 -2.23 -10.69 -12.42
CA LEU A 77 -3.06 -11.14 -11.31
C LEU A 77 -4.34 -10.32 -11.15
N GLY A 78 -4.34 -9.03 -11.59
CA GLY A 78 -5.54 -8.20 -11.65
C GLY A 78 -5.75 -7.27 -10.47
N PHE A 79 -4.71 -6.98 -9.66
CA PHE A 79 -4.75 -5.90 -8.68
C PHE A 79 -4.96 -4.56 -9.39
N ASP A 80 -5.76 -3.69 -8.79
CA ASP A 80 -6.01 -2.34 -9.31
C ASP A 80 -4.89 -1.39 -8.88
N TYR A 81 -4.43 -1.55 -7.63
CA TYR A 81 -3.37 -0.73 -7.05
C TYR A 81 -2.39 -1.57 -6.23
N LEU A 82 -1.15 -1.09 -6.14
CA LEU A 82 -0.14 -1.56 -5.20
C LEU A 82 0.41 -0.40 -4.38
N TYR A 83 0.74 -0.63 -3.13
CA TYR A 83 1.53 0.30 -2.34
C TYR A 83 2.90 0.48 -2.99
N ASP A 84 3.32 1.72 -3.26
CA ASP A 84 4.69 2.01 -3.69
C ASP A 84 5.60 2.24 -2.47
N LYS A 85 5.75 1.18 -1.66
CA LYS A 85 6.54 1.20 -0.43
C LYS A 85 8.01 1.33 -0.74
N SER A 86 8.57 0.38 -1.49
CA SER A 86 10.01 0.30 -1.80
C SER A 86 10.47 1.33 -2.83
N GLY A 87 9.53 1.89 -3.59
CA GLY A 87 9.78 2.98 -4.52
C GLY A 87 9.53 4.34 -3.86
N PHE A 88 8.30 4.80 -3.91
CA PHE A 88 7.97 6.16 -3.48
C PHE A 88 8.25 6.41 -1.99
N TYR A 89 7.67 5.59 -1.10
CA TYR A 89 7.77 5.84 0.34
C TYR A 89 9.22 5.84 0.83
N ASP A 90 9.97 4.78 0.57
CA ASP A 90 11.34 4.63 1.07
C ASP A 90 12.26 5.74 0.53
N ILE A 91 12.11 6.09 -0.76
CA ILE A 91 12.91 7.16 -1.36
C ILE A 91 12.57 8.51 -0.73
N VAL A 92 11.27 8.85 -0.58
CA VAL A 92 10.86 10.12 0.04
C VAL A 92 11.38 10.22 1.47
N ARG A 93 11.24 9.15 2.25
CA ARG A 93 11.73 9.09 3.62
C ARG A 93 13.23 9.34 3.68
N ASP A 94 14.01 8.63 2.86
CA ASP A 94 15.45 8.79 2.81
C ASP A 94 15.88 10.19 2.34
N VAL A 95 15.15 10.79 1.40
CA VAL A 95 15.41 12.18 0.95
C VAL A 95 15.17 13.17 2.09
N ILE A 96 14.09 13.04 2.84
CA ILE A 96 13.76 13.93 3.96
C ILE A 96 14.78 13.77 5.10
N CYS A 97 15.19 12.54 5.39
CA CYS A 97 16.19 12.23 6.42
C CYS A 97 17.63 12.52 5.96
N GLY A 98 17.84 12.98 4.73
CA GLY A 98 19.15 13.38 4.20
C GLY A 98 20.02 12.24 3.68
N GLY A 99 19.47 11.03 3.53
CA GLY A 99 20.17 9.84 3.06
C GLY A 99 20.24 9.67 1.54
N ARG A 100 19.36 10.35 0.78
CA ARG A 100 19.24 10.21 -0.68
C ARG A 100 19.05 11.53 -1.42
N SER A 101 19.37 11.49 -2.72
CA SER A 101 19.07 12.59 -3.64
C SER A 101 17.61 12.57 -4.07
N ALA A 102 16.94 13.72 -4.10
CA ALA A 102 15.59 13.86 -4.63
C ALA A 102 15.47 13.44 -6.12
N ARG A 103 16.57 13.36 -6.85
CA ARG A 103 16.59 12.85 -8.23
C ARG A 103 16.11 11.39 -8.35
N GLU A 104 16.27 10.61 -7.28
CA GLU A 104 15.84 9.20 -7.27
C GLU A 104 14.33 9.05 -7.38
N LEU A 105 13.56 10.05 -6.96
CA LEU A 105 12.11 10.08 -7.18
C LEU A 105 11.74 10.08 -8.68
N SER A 106 12.50 10.82 -9.49
CA SER A 106 12.30 10.83 -10.95
C SER A 106 12.71 9.48 -11.57
N TYR A 107 13.75 8.85 -11.08
CA TYR A 107 14.15 7.51 -11.55
C TYR A 107 13.09 6.46 -11.20
N ASN A 108 12.60 6.45 -9.95
CA ASN A 108 11.52 5.54 -9.57
C ASN A 108 10.28 5.72 -10.46
N TRP A 109 9.88 6.96 -10.71
CA TRP A 109 8.76 7.27 -11.58
C TRP A 109 8.98 6.73 -13.00
N GLN A 110 10.19 6.85 -13.55
CA GLN A 110 10.54 6.29 -14.87
C GLN A 110 10.54 4.75 -14.87
N GLU A 111 11.07 4.13 -13.83
CA GLU A 111 11.10 2.66 -13.69
C GLU A 111 9.70 2.05 -13.63
N LEU A 112 8.73 2.73 -13.01
CA LEU A 112 7.35 2.26 -12.98
C LEU A 112 6.71 2.20 -14.38
N GLY A 113 7.22 3.00 -15.34
CA GLY A 113 6.72 2.98 -16.72
C GLY A 113 5.21 3.22 -16.78
N GLY A 114 4.47 2.30 -17.42
CA GLY A 114 3.00 2.38 -17.52
C GLY A 114 2.23 1.99 -16.27
N LEU A 115 2.89 1.80 -15.12
CA LEU A 115 2.25 1.40 -13.87
C LEU A 115 2.00 2.56 -12.90
N GLN A 116 2.44 3.80 -13.21
CA GLN A 116 2.32 4.94 -12.29
C GLN A 116 0.88 5.13 -11.77
N GLY A 117 -0.11 5.05 -12.66
CA GLY A 117 -1.52 5.19 -12.29
C GLY A 117 -2.09 4.03 -11.46
N ASN A 118 -1.34 2.95 -11.32
CA ASN A 118 -1.71 1.81 -10.49
C ASN A 118 -0.99 1.80 -9.13
N MET A 119 -0.24 2.85 -8.82
CA MET A 119 0.42 2.96 -7.53
C MET A 119 -0.47 3.70 -6.53
N LEU A 120 -0.41 3.27 -5.29
CA LEU A 120 -0.94 3.97 -4.13
C LEU A 120 0.25 4.52 -3.33
N ASN A 121 0.53 5.80 -3.53
CA ASN A 121 1.56 6.52 -2.79
C ASN A 121 1.07 6.85 -1.38
N PHE A 122 1.96 6.87 -0.42
CA PHE A 122 1.66 7.24 0.95
C PHE A 122 2.92 7.75 1.65
N LEU A 123 2.75 8.44 2.77
CA LEU A 123 3.85 8.87 3.64
C LEU A 123 3.72 8.31 5.05
N GLU A 124 2.53 7.86 5.41
CA GLU A 124 2.20 7.24 6.69
C GLU A 124 1.22 6.10 6.48
N ASN A 125 1.33 5.07 7.30
CA ASN A 125 0.35 4.01 7.47
C ASN A 125 0.48 3.42 8.89
N HIS A 126 -0.23 2.35 9.17
CA HIS A 126 -0.23 1.69 10.48
C HIS A 126 1.07 0.94 10.81
N ASP A 127 1.95 0.73 9.83
CA ASP A 127 3.24 0.03 9.99
C ASP A 127 4.45 0.98 9.98
N GLU A 128 4.25 2.27 9.69
CA GLU A 128 5.32 3.23 9.54
C GLU A 128 5.22 4.35 10.58
N GLN A 129 6.35 5.03 10.83
CA GLN A 129 6.39 6.17 11.72
C GLN A 129 5.59 7.35 11.13
N ARG A 130 5.01 8.16 12.01
CA ARG A 130 4.40 9.43 11.61
C ARG A 130 5.44 10.35 10.96
N ILE A 131 5.07 11.00 9.87
CA ILE A 131 5.99 11.88 9.14
C ILE A 131 6.44 13.08 10.00
N ALA A 132 5.58 13.57 10.89
CA ALA A 132 5.91 14.67 11.80
C ALA A 132 6.73 14.23 13.03
N SER A 133 6.90 12.93 13.26
CA SER A 133 7.66 12.40 14.39
C SER A 133 9.16 12.65 14.24
N SER A 134 9.89 12.56 15.34
CA SER A 134 11.36 12.68 15.36
C SER A 134 12.04 11.57 14.56
N ALA A 135 11.39 10.41 14.43
CA ALA A 135 11.90 9.26 13.68
C ALA A 135 11.81 9.43 12.15
N PHE A 136 11.09 10.47 11.66
CA PHE A 136 10.95 10.77 10.23
C PHE A 136 11.38 12.22 9.96
N ALA A 137 10.46 13.15 9.73
CA ALA A 137 10.79 14.54 9.39
C ALA A 137 11.06 15.44 10.62
N GLY A 138 10.57 15.06 11.79
CA GLY A 138 10.73 15.77 13.05
C GLY A 138 9.87 17.03 13.18
N SER A 139 9.09 17.38 12.17
CA SER A 139 8.07 18.44 12.23
C SER A 139 7.13 18.36 11.04
N PRO A 140 5.85 18.80 11.18
CA PRO A 140 4.91 18.88 10.06
C PRO A 140 5.42 19.77 8.93
N GLN A 141 6.08 20.87 9.23
CA GLN A 141 6.56 21.85 8.24
C GLN A 141 7.59 21.26 7.29
N LYS A 142 8.50 20.43 7.80
CA LYS A 142 9.48 19.72 6.96
C LYS A 142 8.82 18.70 6.05
N ALA A 143 7.66 18.17 6.46
CA ALA A 143 6.92 17.19 5.71
C ALA A 143 6.05 17.78 4.59
N TYR A 144 5.74 19.08 4.61
CA TYR A 144 4.81 19.68 3.64
C TYR A 144 5.27 19.53 2.19
N ALA A 145 6.57 19.66 1.93
CA ALA A 145 7.10 19.46 0.57
C ALA A 145 6.89 18.02 0.09
N ALA A 146 7.11 17.03 0.97
CA ALA A 146 6.90 15.64 0.65
C ALA A 146 5.41 15.30 0.46
N LEU A 147 4.56 15.85 1.31
CA LEU A 147 3.10 15.66 1.20
C LEU A 147 2.59 16.24 -0.12
N THR A 148 2.99 17.47 -0.46
CA THR A 148 2.62 18.12 -1.71
C THR A 148 3.14 17.32 -2.91
N PHE A 149 4.39 16.89 -2.85
CA PHE A 149 4.98 16.06 -3.90
C PHE A 149 4.21 14.75 -4.07
N GLY A 150 3.97 14.02 -2.97
CA GLY A 150 3.27 12.73 -3.00
C GLY A 150 1.87 12.81 -3.57
N ALA A 151 1.14 13.88 -3.23
CA ALA A 151 -0.24 14.06 -3.66
C ALA A 151 -0.37 14.60 -5.11
N LEU A 152 0.63 15.34 -5.63
CA LEU A 152 0.48 16.11 -6.86
C LEU A 152 1.51 15.79 -7.96
N PHE A 153 2.57 15.04 -7.65
CA PHE A 153 3.68 14.86 -8.59
C PHE A 153 3.31 14.06 -9.84
N ASN A 154 2.45 13.07 -9.70
CA ASN A 154 2.11 12.15 -10.79
C ASN A 154 0.60 11.80 -10.76
N ASN A 155 0.19 10.81 -11.55
CA ASN A 155 -1.18 10.31 -11.61
C ASN A 155 -1.44 9.12 -10.69
N ALA A 156 -0.54 8.80 -9.78
CA ALA A 156 -0.76 7.79 -8.74
C ALA A 156 -1.81 8.27 -7.73
N SER A 157 -2.55 7.33 -7.16
CA SER A 157 -3.40 7.62 -6.02
C SER A 157 -2.56 7.91 -4.78
N PHE A 158 -3.07 8.74 -3.87
CA PHE A 158 -2.39 9.08 -2.62
C PHE A 158 -3.27 8.72 -1.43
N MET A 159 -2.72 7.98 -0.49
CA MET A 159 -3.37 7.63 0.76
C MET A 159 -2.99 8.63 1.85
N LEU A 160 -3.99 9.32 2.38
CA LEU A 160 -3.84 10.16 3.57
C LEU A 160 -4.16 9.31 4.81
N TYR A 161 -3.19 9.14 5.69
CA TYR A 161 -3.39 8.42 6.94
C TYR A 161 -4.02 9.36 7.99
N ALA A 162 -5.02 8.87 8.72
CA ALA A 162 -5.77 9.68 9.69
C ALA A 162 -4.84 10.42 10.69
N GLY A 163 -5.00 11.73 10.82
CA GLY A 163 -4.16 12.61 11.63
C GLY A 163 -2.95 13.20 10.91
N GLN A 164 -2.60 12.72 9.72
CA GLN A 164 -1.49 13.27 8.92
C GLN A 164 -1.73 14.74 8.56
N GLU A 165 -2.98 15.08 8.24
CA GLU A 165 -3.43 16.44 7.91
C GLU A 165 -3.31 17.43 9.10
N LEU A 166 -3.27 16.88 10.33
CA LEU A 166 -3.10 17.66 11.56
C LEU A 166 -1.64 17.69 12.03
N GLY A 167 -0.75 16.97 11.36
CA GLY A 167 0.65 16.85 11.78
C GLY A 167 0.83 15.99 13.03
N GLU A 168 0.03 14.93 13.17
CA GLU A 168 0.19 13.95 14.25
C GLU A 168 1.61 13.45 14.33
N SER A 169 2.21 13.52 15.51
CA SER A 169 3.62 13.21 15.76
C SER A 169 3.84 12.15 16.82
N ALA A 170 2.77 11.46 17.26
CA ALA A 170 2.87 10.44 18.29
C ALA A 170 3.88 9.35 17.92
N GLU A 171 4.67 8.95 18.90
CA GLU A 171 5.71 7.92 18.80
C GLU A 171 5.48 6.90 19.92
N ASN A 172 4.76 5.83 19.59
CA ASN A 172 4.52 4.74 20.53
C ASN A 172 5.38 3.54 20.15
N GLY A 173 5.78 2.75 21.16
CA GLY A 173 6.65 1.62 20.96
C GLY A 173 8.14 1.99 20.75
N ALA A 174 8.98 0.97 20.71
CA ALA A 174 10.43 1.12 20.64
C ALA A 174 10.94 1.63 19.27
N ASP A 175 10.16 1.48 18.23
CA ASP A 175 10.49 1.86 16.85
C ASP A 175 9.78 3.15 16.37
N GLY A 176 9.07 3.83 17.26
CA GLY A 176 8.36 5.08 16.96
C GLY A 176 7.13 4.93 16.09
N ARG A 177 6.66 3.70 15.86
CA ARG A 177 5.42 3.45 15.11
C ARG A 177 4.20 3.70 15.98
N THR A 178 3.13 4.17 15.36
CA THR A 178 1.86 4.36 16.05
C THR A 178 0.69 4.12 15.12
N SER A 179 -0.36 3.49 15.63
CA SER A 179 -1.62 3.32 14.90
C SER A 179 -2.56 4.50 15.14
N ILE A 180 -3.66 4.54 14.38
CA ILE A 180 -4.74 5.51 14.62
C ILE A 180 -5.40 5.35 16.00
N PHE A 181 -5.28 4.18 16.61
CA PHE A 181 -5.82 3.91 17.94
C PHE A 181 -4.92 4.46 19.06
N ASP A 182 -3.69 4.82 18.76
CA ASP A 182 -2.72 5.37 19.70
C ASP A 182 -2.65 6.90 19.63
N SER A 183 -3.33 7.49 18.66
CA SER A 183 -3.31 8.93 18.38
C SER A 183 -4.37 9.69 19.16
#